data_40e6c02565bd17516b6a64bd9e0b6893
#
_entry.id   40e6c02565bd17516b6a64bd9e0b6893
#
_cell.length_a   1.000
_cell.length_b   1.000
_cell.length_c   1.000
_cell.angle_alpha   90.00
_cell.angle_beta   90.00
_cell.angle_gamma   90.00
#
_symmetry.space_group_name_H-M   'P 1'
#
loop_
_entity.id
_entity.type
_entity.pdbx_description
1 polymer ?
#
loop_
_entity_poly.entity_id
_entity_poly.type
_entity_poly.pdbx_seq_one_letter_code
_entity_poly.pdbx_strand_id
1 'polypeptide(L)' 'MKELVEYIAKSIVTMPEEVVVTEETISESVIFKLQVAPEDRGRVIGKQGRVAQAMRTLLRVVAIRKGVRVQLEIL' A
#
# COMPACT_ATOMS: atom_id res chain seq x y z
N MET A 1 -2.20 -9.40 4.05
CA MET A 1 -1.96 -8.35 3.03
C MET A 1 -1.58 -7.01 3.64
N LYS A 2 -2.20 -6.63 4.73
CA LYS A 2 -1.90 -5.34 5.38
C LYS A 2 -0.43 -5.26 5.79
N GLU A 3 0.10 -6.33 6.35
CA GLU A 3 1.50 -6.39 6.80
C GLU A 3 2.48 -6.19 5.65
N LEU A 4 2.12 -6.63 4.45
CA LEU A 4 2.95 -6.44 3.26
C LEU A 4 3.04 -4.95 2.92
N VAL A 5 1.92 -4.24 2.94
CA VAL A 5 1.90 -2.80 2.68
C VAL A 5 2.72 -2.06 3.73
N GLU A 6 2.53 -2.40 5.01
CA GLU A 6 3.27 -1.79 6.11
C GLU A 6 4.78 -2.04 5.96
N TYR A 7 5.16 -3.27 5.66
CA TYR A 7 6.57 -3.62 5.52
C TYR A 7 7.24 -2.83 4.39
N ILE A 8 6.61 -2.80 3.23
CA ILE A 8 7.18 -2.09 2.08
C ILE A 8 7.28 -0.60 2.38
N ALA A 9 6.19 0.00 2.87
CA ALA A 9 6.17 1.44 3.16
C ALA A 9 7.23 1.81 4.19
N LYS A 10 7.31 1.07 5.29
CA LYS A 10 8.29 1.36 6.35
C LYS A 10 9.72 1.18 5.90
N SER A 11 9.95 0.35 4.88
CA SER A 11 11.29 0.08 4.37
C SER A 11 11.83 1.20 3.48
N ILE A 12 10.96 2.04 2.91
CA ILE A 12 11.36 3.05 1.93
C ILE A 12 11.17 4.48 2.40
N VAL A 13 10.47 4.70 3.51
CA VAL A 13 10.24 6.06 4.03
C VAL A 13 11.34 6.47 5.00
N THR A 14 11.46 7.78 5.21
CA THR A 14 12.41 8.33 6.19
C THR A 14 11.83 8.38 7.59
N MET A 15 10.49 8.37 7.71
CA MET A 15 9.79 8.45 8.99
C MET A 15 8.83 7.28 9.13
N PRO A 16 9.35 6.07 9.40
CA PRO A 16 8.49 4.88 9.47
C PRO A 16 7.46 4.93 10.57
N GLU A 17 7.68 5.71 11.62
CA GLU A 17 6.72 5.89 12.69
C GLU A 17 5.45 6.64 12.25
N GLU A 18 5.52 7.31 11.11
CA GLU A 18 4.37 8.01 10.55
C GLU A 18 3.54 7.15 9.57
N VAL A 19 3.98 5.93 9.32
CA VAL A 19 3.26 5.03 8.43
C VAL A 19 2.01 4.49 9.11
N VAL A 20 0.86 4.74 8.51
CA VAL A 20 -0.42 4.20 8.98
C VAL A 20 -1.11 3.53 7.80
N VAL A 21 -1.47 2.27 7.97
CA VAL A 21 -2.21 1.52 6.96
C VAL A 21 -3.56 1.14 7.54
N THR A 22 -4.62 1.56 6.87
CA THR A 22 -5.98 1.16 7.21
C THR A 22 -6.50 0.17 6.17
N GLU A 23 -7.24 -0.80 6.64
CA GLU A 23 -7.83 -1.82 5.79
C GLU A 23 -9.35 -1.74 5.91
N GLU A 24 -10.02 -1.71 4.78
CA GLU A 24 -11.47 -1.70 4.72
C GLU A 24 -11.92 -2.80 3.77
N THR A 25 -12.83 -3.64 4.21
CA THR A 25 -13.35 -4.74 3.40
C THR A 25 -14.80 -4.48 3.08
N ILE A 26 -15.13 -4.43 1.80
CA ILE A 26 -16.49 -4.24 1.31
C ILE A 26 -16.77 -5.37 0.34
N SER A 27 -17.65 -6.31 0.73
CA SER A 27 -17.96 -7.49 -0.07
C SER A 27 -16.66 -8.29 -0.31
N GLU A 28 -16.26 -8.49 -1.56
CA GLU A 28 -15.04 -9.22 -1.92
C GLU A 28 -13.88 -8.28 -2.25
N SER A 29 -14.01 -6.99 -1.92
CA SER A 29 -12.98 -5.98 -2.18
C SER A 29 -12.32 -5.54 -0.90
N VAL A 30 -10.99 -5.49 -0.93
CA VAL A 30 -10.18 -4.99 0.18
C VAL A 30 -9.50 -3.70 -0.27
N ILE A 31 -9.71 -2.64 0.50
CA ILE A 31 -9.16 -1.33 0.19
C ILE A 31 -8.16 -0.96 1.28
N PHE A 32 -6.90 -0.76 0.88
CA PHE A 32 -5.86 -0.29 1.79
C PHE A 32 -5.66 1.21 1.57
N LYS A 33 -5.62 1.95 2.66
CA LYS A 33 -5.30 3.37 2.64
C LYS A 33 -3.97 3.54 3.35
N LEU A 34 -2.99 4.03 2.63
CA LEU A 34 -1.64 4.24 3.14
C LEU A 34 -1.43 5.72 3.41
N GLN A 35 -1.09 6.02 4.65
CA GLN A 35 -0.71 7.36 5.06
C GLN A 35 0.75 7.34 5.49
N VAL A 36 1.52 8.32 5.04
CA VAL A 36 2.92 8.50 5.41
C VAL A 36 3.16 9.98 5.72
N ALA A 37 4.34 10.29 6.25
CA ALA A 37 4.71 11.70 6.42
C ALA A 37 4.66 12.41 5.06
N PRO A 38 4.24 13.69 5.01
CA PRO A 38 4.12 14.41 3.75
C PRO A 38 5.41 14.38 2.93
N GLU A 39 6.57 14.44 3.58
CA GLU A 39 7.87 14.41 2.92
C GLU A 39 8.14 13.07 2.24
N ASP A 40 7.48 12.01 2.67
CA ASP A 40 7.71 10.66 2.16
C ASP A 40 6.73 10.24 1.07
N ARG A 41 5.72 11.07 0.78
CA ARG A 41 4.71 10.70 -0.23
C ARG A 41 5.34 10.41 -1.59
N GLY A 42 6.29 11.24 -1.99
CA GLY A 42 6.99 11.02 -3.25
C GLY A 42 7.77 9.70 -3.29
N ARG A 43 8.26 9.23 -2.13
CA ARG A 43 8.99 7.98 -2.06
C ARG A 43 8.09 6.78 -2.27
N VAL A 44 6.89 6.80 -1.67
CA VAL A 44 5.96 5.67 -1.80
C VAL A 44 5.24 5.66 -3.14
N ILE A 45 5.15 6.81 -3.81
CA ILE A 45 4.63 6.88 -5.16
C ILE A 45 5.71 6.48 -6.17
N GLY A 46 6.91 7.04 -5.99
CA GLY A 46 8.05 6.80 -6.87
C GLY A 46 7.96 7.58 -8.18
N LYS A 47 9.03 7.53 -8.96
CA LYS A 47 9.05 8.17 -10.27
C LYS A 47 7.97 7.58 -11.15
N GLN A 48 7.11 8.44 -11.68
CA GLN A 48 6.03 8.04 -12.59
C GLN A 48 5.09 7.01 -11.95
N GLY A 49 5.01 7.02 -10.61
CA GLY A 49 4.14 6.10 -9.87
C GLY A 49 4.62 4.67 -9.82
N ARG A 50 5.89 4.41 -10.13
CA ARG A 50 6.41 3.03 -10.24
C ARG A 50 6.42 2.26 -8.94
N VAL A 51 6.73 2.93 -7.82
CA VAL A 51 6.74 2.25 -6.52
C VAL A 51 5.32 1.85 -6.13
N ALA A 52 4.38 2.78 -6.25
CA ALA A 52 2.98 2.50 -5.96
C ALA A 52 2.43 1.39 -6.86
N GLN A 53 2.81 1.41 -8.14
CA GLN A 53 2.36 0.39 -9.08
C GLN A 53 2.94 -0.98 -8.74
N ALA A 54 4.20 -1.02 -8.31
CA ALA A 54 4.82 -2.28 -7.87
C ALA A 54 4.10 -2.85 -6.65
N MET A 55 3.75 -2.00 -5.68
CA MET A 55 2.97 -2.44 -4.51
C MET A 55 1.62 -3.00 -4.94
N ARG A 56 0.93 -2.32 -5.85
CA ARG A 56 -0.36 -2.80 -6.35
C ARG A 56 -0.23 -4.15 -7.04
N THR A 57 0.83 -4.36 -7.80
CA THR A 57 1.07 -5.62 -8.49
C THR A 57 1.26 -6.76 -7.50
N LEU A 58 2.07 -6.54 -6.46
CA LEU A 58 2.29 -7.55 -5.43
C LEU A 58 1.00 -7.87 -4.68
N LEU A 59 0.22 -6.86 -4.35
CA LEU A 59 -1.07 -7.06 -3.67
C LEU A 59 -2.03 -7.86 -4.53
N ARG A 60 -2.06 -7.61 -5.84
CA ARG A 60 -2.92 -8.35 -6.75
C ARG A 60 -2.59 -9.83 -6.78
N VAL A 61 -1.31 -10.19 -6.76
CA VAL A 61 -0.88 -11.59 -6.72
C VAL A 61 -1.46 -12.28 -5.49
N VAL A 62 -1.34 -11.65 -4.33
CA VAL A 62 -1.88 -12.20 -3.09
C VAL A 62 -3.41 -12.26 -3.13
N ALA A 63 -4.04 -11.20 -3.65
CA ALA A 63 -5.50 -11.10 -3.72
C ALA A 63 -6.09 -12.20 -4.61
N ILE A 64 -5.45 -12.48 -5.74
CA ILE A 64 -5.92 -13.56 -6.64
C ILE A 64 -5.94 -14.88 -5.89
N ARG A 65 -4.91 -15.17 -5.10
CA ARG A 65 -4.86 -16.41 -4.32
C ARG A 65 -5.95 -16.48 -3.26
N LYS A 66 -6.38 -15.34 -2.74
CA LYS A 66 -7.43 -15.26 -1.73
C LYS A 66 -8.82 -15.11 -2.32
N GLY A 67 -8.94 -14.96 -3.63
CA GLY A 67 -10.22 -14.78 -4.29
C GLY A 67 -10.88 -13.45 -4.02
N VAL A 68 -10.10 -12.40 -3.77
CA VAL A 68 -10.61 -11.06 -3.49
C VAL A 68 -10.00 -10.04 -4.45
N ARG A 69 -10.62 -8.87 -4.52
CA ARG A 69 -10.07 -7.72 -5.24
C ARG A 69 -9.35 -6.82 -4.24
N VAL A 70 -8.34 -6.11 -4.71
CA VAL A 70 -7.57 -5.23 -3.84
C VAL A 70 -7.37 -3.87 -4.49
N GLN A 71 -7.43 -2.82 -3.67
CA GLN A 71 -7.12 -1.47 -4.07
C GLN A 71 -6.15 -0.88 -3.06
N LEU A 72 -5.27 -0.01 -3.52
CA LEU A 72 -4.34 0.72 -2.66
C LEU A 72 -4.46 2.20 -2.96
N GLU A 73 -4.82 2.97 -1.95
CA GLU A 73 -4.89 4.42 -2.02
C GLU A 73 -3.75 5.02 -1.19
N ILE A 74 -3.02 5.95 -1.76
CA ILE A 74 -1.97 6.69 -1.05
C ILE A 74 -2.52 8.06 -0.75
N LEU A 75 -2.67 8.35 0.53
CA LEU A 75 -3.27 9.60 1.00
C LEU A 75 -2.31 10.78 0.99
#